data_092c930afa5036c933c9e9f9a2939834
#
_entry.id   092c930afa5036c933c9e9f9a2939834
#
_cell.length_a   1.000
_cell.length_b   1.000
_cell.length_c   1.000
_cell.angle_alpha   90.00
_cell.angle_beta   90.00
_cell.angle_gamma   90.00
#
_symmetry.space_group_name_H-M   'P 1'
#
loop_
_entity.id
_entity.type
_entity.pdbx_description
1 polymer ?
#
loop_
_entity_poly.entity_id
_entity_poly.type
_entity_poly.pdbx_seq_one_letter_code
_entity_poly.pdbx_strand_id
1 'polypeptide(L)'
;MAYRIAFASSDGKVINQHFGRTQKFLIVEIDEEVAKYIETRENKPSCEEFQHTEDAMTRSISLISDCKAVFAAKIGRGAIAKLDEAGIKSYETPNFIEDIIDKLLTTKKTLF
;
A
#
# COMPACT_ATOMS: atom_id res chain seq x y z
N MET A 1 -19.30 1.37 5.29
CA MET A 1 -18.13 1.61 6.14
C MET A 1 -16.93 1.93 5.30
N ALA A 2 -16.14 2.87 5.74
CA ALA A 2 -14.98 3.31 4.99
C ALA A 2 -13.73 2.53 5.40
N TYR A 3 -12.85 2.31 4.45
CA TYR A 3 -11.54 1.73 4.74
C TYR A 3 -10.50 2.38 3.84
N ARG A 4 -9.25 2.34 4.28
CA ARG A 4 -8.15 2.97 3.56
C ARG A 4 -7.25 1.93 2.91
N ILE A 5 -6.71 2.31 1.78
CA ILE A 5 -5.80 1.47 1.00
C ILE A 5 -4.56 2.29 0.66
N ALA A 6 -3.41 1.65 0.72
CA ALA A 6 -2.15 2.27 0.35
C ALA A 6 -1.69 1.72 -1.00
N PHE A 7 -1.22 2.62 -1.86
CA PHE A 7 -0.65 2.23 -3.15
C PHE A 7 0.80 2.69 -3.21
N ALA A 8 1.69 1.76 -3.52
CA ALA A 8 3.12 2.08 -3.68
C ALA A 8 3.34 2.62 -5.09
N SER A 9 3.41 3.92 -5.21
CA SER A 9 3.47 4.59 -6.50
C SER A 9 4.37 5.83 -6.44
N SER A 10 5.12 6.07 -7.51
CA SER A 10 5.95 7.26 -7.60
C SER A 10 5.23 8.45 -8.22
N ASP A 11 4.18 8.19 -8.99
CA ASP A 11 3.48 9.25 -9.73
C ASP A 11 1.99 9.37 -9.40
N GLY A 12 1.47 8.48 -8.55
CA GLY A 12 0.06 8.49 -8.19
C GLY A 12 -0.87 7.93 -9.27
N LYS A 13 -0.32 7.36 -10.33
CA LYS A 13 -1.12 6.81 -11.42
C LYS A 13 -0.95 5.31 -11.57
N VAL A 14 0.27 4.83 -11.41
CA VAL A 14 0.62 3.43 -11.61
C VAL A 14 1.22 2.86 -10.35
N ILE A 15 0.85 1.63 -10.04
CA ILE A 15 1.49 0.88 -8.95
C ILE A 15 2.81 0.38 -9.49
N ASN A 16 3.87 1.15 -9.26
CA ASN A 16 5.16 0.90 -9.89
C ASN A 16 6.34 0.77 -8.94
N GLN A 17 6.07 0.72 -7.64
CA GLN A 17 7.15 0.64 -6.65
C GLN A 17 7.13 -0.69 -5.93
N HIS A 18 8.33 -1.18 -5.58
CA HIS A 18 8.45 -2.35 -4.71
C HIS A 18 8.18 -1.90 -3.28
N PHE A 19 7.51 -2.72 -2.52
CA PHE A 19 7.12 -2.34 -1.15
C PHE A 19 8.31 -1.88 -0.31
N GLY A 20 9.42 -2.58 -0.38
CA GLY A 20 10.59 -2.25 0.42
C GLY A 20 11.36 -1.03 -0.05
N ARG A 21 11.05 -0.53 -1.23
CA ARG A 21 11.77 0.61 -1.82
C ARG A 21 10.91 1.80 -2.15
N THR A 22 9.63 1.71 -1.87
CA THR A 22 8.74 2.82 -2.22
C THR A 22 9.08 4.06 -1.40
N GLN A 23 9.07 5.19 -2.06
CA GLN A 23 9.32 6.48 -1.43
C GLN A 23 8.01 7.16 -1.04
N LYS A 24 6.91 6.70 -1.57
CA LYS A 24 5.59 7.29 -1.32
C LYS A 24 4.52 6.23 -1.29
N PHE A 25 3.53 6.46 -0.44
CA PHE A 25 2.30 5.68 -0.46
C PHE A 25 1.16 6.65 -0.71
N LEU A 26 0.40 6.37 -1.75
CA LEU A 26 -0.82 7.12 -2.03
C LEU A 26 -1.94 6.49 -1.21
N ILE A 27 -2.60 7.27 -0.38
CA ILE A 27 -3.65 6.75 0.49
C ILE A 27 -5.02 7.13 -0.07
N VAL A 28 -5.84 6.12 -0.28
CA VAL A 28 -7.19 6.30 -0.81
C VAL A 28 -8.18 5.68 0.17
N GLU A 29 -9.26 6.39 0.44
CA GLU A 29 -10.32 5.88 1.28
C GLU A 29 -11.47 5.44 0.39
N ILE A 30 -11.94 4.22 0.63
CA ILE A 30 -13.07 3.67 -0.11
C ILE A 30 -14.26 3.64 0.84
N ASP A 31 -15.34 4.30 0.45
CA ASP A 31 -16.56 4.35 1.24
C ASP A 31 -17.73 4.01 0.32
N GLU A 32 -18.23 2.79 0.44
CA GLU A 32 -19.30 2.25 -0.38
C GLU A 32 -18.98 2.35 -1.87
N GLU A 33 -19.47 3.36 -2.55
CA GLU A 33 -19.26 3.51 -3.98
C GLU A 33 -18.34 4.67 -4.33
N VAL A 34 -17.71 5.27 -3.34
CA VAL A 34 -16.88 6.44 -3.53
C VAL A 34 -15.44 6.19 -3.11
N ALA A 35 -14.51 6.54 -3.98
CA ALA A 35 -13.10 6.51 -3.67
C ALA A 35 -12.61 7.94 -3.50
N LYS A 36 -11.88 8.19 -2.44
CA LYS A 36 -11.41 9.52 -2.13
C LYS A 36 -9.92 9.52 -1.82
N TYR A 37 -9.18 10.33 -2.55
CA TYR A 37 -7.77 10.53 -2.25
C TYR A 37 -7.66 11.27 -0.91
N ILE A 38 -6.90 10.71 0.01
CA ILE A 38 -6.69 11.31 1.32
C ILE A 38 -5.38 12.09 1.36
N GLU A 39 -4.28 11.41 1.07
CA GLU A 39 -2.96 12.02 1.17
C GLU A 39 -1.91 11.12 0.55
N THR A 40 -0.75 11.69 0.32
CA THR A 40 0.43 10.93 -0.06
C THR A 40 1.35 10.95 1.15
N ARG A 41 1.77 9.79 1.62
CA ARG A 41 2.69 9.68 2.75
C ARG A 41 4.08 9.39 2.23
N GLU A 42 5.02 10.20 2.62
CA GLU A 42 6.40 9.98 2.25
C GLU A 42 7.01 8.90 3.12
N ASN A 43 7.70 7.98 2.47
CA ASN A 43 8.42 6.92 3.14
C ASN A 43 9.89 7.06 2.79
N LYS A 44 10.75 7.05 3.79
CA LYS A 44 12.18 7.08 3.55
C LYS A 44 12.68 5.66 3.52
N PRO A 45 12.97 5.13 2.33
CA PRO A 45 13.49 3.77 2.26
C PRO A 45 14.85 3.73 2.91
N SER A 46 15.15 2.61 3.50
CA SER A 46 16.35 2.44 4.30
C SER A 46 17.59 2.15 3.49
N CYS A 47 17.56 2.42 2.22
CA CYS A 47 18.75 2.23 1.44
C CYS A 47 19.83 3.22 1.86
N GLU A 48 19.49 4.07 2.78
CA GLU A 48 20.47 4.96 3.33
C GLU A 48 21.22 4.24 4.40
N GLU A 49 22.50 4.01 4.13
CA GLU A 49 23.38 3.67 5.18
C GLU A 49 22.97 2.49 5.99
N PHE A 50 23.61 1.73 6.35
CA PHE A 50 23.63 0.67 7.34
C PHE A 50 22.35 0.41 8.12
N GLN A 51 21.21 0.85 7.63
CA GLN A 51 19.93 0.57 8.25
C GLN A 51 19.60 -0.90 8.07
N HIS A 52 19.16 -1.52 9.12
CA HIS A 52 18.71 -2.89 9.04
C HIS A 52 17.42 -2.95 8.24
N THR A 53 17.32 -3.94 7.38
CA THR A 53 16.15 -4.14 6.56
C THR A 53 14.88 -4.22 7.41
N GLU A 54 14.99 -4.82 8.58
CA GLU A 54 13.85 -4.95 9.49
C GLU A 54 13.32 -3.60 9.96
N ASP A 55 14.23 -2.68 10.27
CA ASP A 55 13.82 -1.36 10.75
C ASP A 55 13.07 -0.60 9.67
N ALA A 56 13.55 -0.70 8.44
CA ALA A 56 12.90 -0.05 7.30
C ALA A 56 11.52 -0.62 7.06
N MET A 57 11.42 -1.93 7.11
CA MET A 57 10.16 -2.61 6.90
C MET A 57 9.16 -2.26 7.98
N THR A 58 9.59 -2.25 9.23
CA THR A 58 8.74 -1.87 10.34
C THR A 58 8.23 -0.44 10.18
N ARG A 59 9.08 0.45 9.74
CA ARG A 59 8.71 1.85 9.51
C ARG A 59 7.67 1.96 8.39
N SER A 60 7.89 1.26 7.30
CA SER A 60 6.97 1.28 6.18
C SER A 60 5.60 0.74 6.59
N ILE A 61 5.58 -0.34 7.36
CA ILE A 61 4.33 -0.92 7.83
C ILE A 61 3.62 0.01 8.79
N SER A 62 4.36 0.63 9.69
CA SER A 62 3.77 1.60 10.63
C SER A 62 3.13 2.77 9.91
N LEU A 63 3.74 3.19 8.81
CA LEU A 63 3.27 4.32 8.04
C LEU A 63 1.87 4.08 7.45
N ILE A 64 1.54 2.83 7.19
CA ILE A 64 0.25 2.45 6.61
C ILE A 64 -0.58 1.59 7.57
N SER A 65 -0.33 1.69 8.86
CA SER A 65 -0.99 0.85 9.86
C SER A 65 -2.51 1.07 9.94
N ASP A 66 -2.99 2.21 9.46
CA ASP A 66 -4.43 2.49 9.41
C ASP A 66 -5.09 2.00 8.12
N CYS A 67 -4.32 1.37 7.24
CA CYS A 67 -4.85 0.87 5.98
C CYS A 67 -5.20 -0.61 6.09
N LYS A 68 -6.22 -1.02 5.36
CA LYS A 68 -6.64 -2.43 5.31
C LYS A 68 -5.81 -3.23 4.33
N ALA A 69 -5.29 -2.57 3.32
CA ALA A 69 -4.55 -3.24 2.27
C ALA A 69 -3.48 -2.33 1.68
N VAL A 70 -2.48 -2.95 1.07
CA VAL A 70 -1.46 -2.24 0.32
C VAL A 70 -1.26 -2.95 -1.01
N PHE A 71 -1.15 -2.14 -2.07
CA PHE A 71 -0.88 -2.63 -3.40
C PHE A 71 0.50 -2.14 -3.81
N ALA A 72 1.34 -3.04 -4.28
CA ALA A 72 2.70 -2.72 -4.73
C ALA A 72 3.03 -3.53 -5.97
N ALA A 73 4.03 -3.09 -6.71
CA ALA A 73 4.47 -3.81 -7.90
C ALA A 73 5.14 -5.13 -7.52
N LYS A 74 5.79 -5.14 -6.36
CA LYS A 74 6.42 -6.34 -5.85
C LYS A 74 6.51 -6.26 -4.33
N ILE A 75 6.25 -7.38 -3.67
CA ILE A 75 6.32 -7.47 -2.21
C ILE A 75 7.08 -8.72 -1.82
N GLY A 76 8.17 -8.54 -1.10
CA GLY A 76 8.98 -9.68 -0.65
C GLY A 76 8.25 -10.53 0.38
N ARG A 77 8.66 -11.79 0.50
CA ARG A 77 8.04 -12.73 1.42
C ARG A 77 8.05 -12.26 2.88
N GLY A 78 9.16 -11.69 3.30
CA GLY A 78 9.26 -11.17 4.66
C GLY A 78 8.29 -10.05 4.92
N ALA A 79 8.08 -9.20 3.92
CA ALA A 79 7.14 -8.10 4.03
C ALA A 79 5.71 -8.62 4.09
N ILE A 80 5.38 -9.62 3.28
CA ILE A 80 4.05 -10.21 3.28
C ILE A 80 3.70 -10.75 4.67
N ALA A 81 4.63 -11.47 5.28
CA ALA A 81 4.41 -12.03 6.61
C ALA A 81 4.18 -10.94 7.66
N LYS A 82 4.99 -9.89 7.62
CA LYS A 82 4.87 -8.79 8.58
C LYS A 82 3.62 -7.96 8.37
N LEU A 83 3.22 -7.77 7.13
CA LEU A 83 1.97 -7.08 6.81
C LEU A 83 0.79 -7.88 7.33
N ASP A 84 0.82 -9.19 7.14
CA ASP A 84 -0.23 -10.06 7.61
C ASP A 84 -0.35 -10.00 9.13
N GLU A 85 0.76 -10.00 9.83
CA GLU A 85 0.77 -9.86 11.29
C GLU A 85 0.18 -8.52 11.74
N ALA A 86 0.35 -7.49 10.94
CA ALA A 86 -0.18 -6.16 11.23
C ALA A 86 -1.65 -6.01 10.82
N GLY A 87 -2.22 -7.04 10.22
CA GLY A 87 -3.61 -6.99 9.79
C GLY A 87 -3.80 -6.28 8.45
N ILE A 88 -2.74 -6.12 7.68
CA ILE A 88 -2.78 -5.45 6.39
C ILE A 88 -2.68 -6.49 5.28
N LYS A 89 -3.67 -6.51 4.40
CA LYS A 89 -3.64 -7.41 3.25
C LYS A 89 -2.66 -6.84 2.22
N SER A 90 -1.89 -7.70 1.59
CA SER A 90 -0.90 -7.27 0.61
C SER A 90 -1.22 -7.86 -0.76
N TYR A 91 -1.10 -7.03 -1.77
CA TYR A 91 -1.36 -7.44 -3.15
C TYR A 91 -0.21 -7.00 -4.04
N GLU A 92 0.37 -7.95 -4.72
CA GLU A 92 1.43 -7.66 -5.68
C GLU A 92 0.77 -7.52 -7.03
N THR A 93 0.53 -6.29 -7.42
CA THR A 93 -0.29 -5.98 -8.60
C THR A 93 0.23 -4.73 -9.29
N PRO A 94 1.15 -4.89 -10.26
CA PRO A 94 1.61 -3.74 -11.05
C PRO A 94 0.52 -3.37 -12.07
N ASN A 95 -0.26 -2.38 -11.74
CA ASN A 95 -1.39 -1.97 -12.58
C ASN A 95 -1.67 -0.49 -12.35
N PHE A 96 -2.60 0.06 -13.12
CA PHE A 96 -3.04 1.43 -12.89
C PHE A 96 -3.89 1.48 -11.62
N ILE A 97 -3.63 2.48 -10.80
CA ILE A 97 -4.36 2.66 -9.55
C ILE A 97 -5.86 2.81 -9.86
N GLU A 98 -6.18 3.56 -10.89
CA GLU A 98 -7.56 3.79 -11.30
C GLU A 98 -8.30 2.49 -11.59
N ASP A 99 -7.64 1.55 -12.26
CA ASP A 99 -8.24 0.25 -12.57
C ASP A 99 -8.52 -0.56 -11.31
N ILE A 100 -7.61 -0.50 -10.35
CA ILE A 100 -7.80 -1.20 -9.08
C ILE A 100 -8.96 -0.58 -8.30
N ILE A 101 -9.02 0.73 -8.27
CA ILE A 101 -10.10 1.45 -7.59
C ILE A 101 -11.44 1.08 -8.21
N ASP A 102 -11.52 1.05 -9.55
CA ASP A 102 -12.75 0.66 -10.24
C ASP A 102 -13.21 -0.73 -9.85
N LYS A 103 -12.26 -1.67 -9.75
CA LYS A 103 -12.59 -3.02 -9.32
C LYS A 103 -13.13 -3.06 -7.89
N LEU A 104 -12.52 -2.29 -7.01
CA LEU A 104 -12.95 -2.23 -5.62
C LEU A 104 -14.35 -1.62 -5.49
N LEU A 105 -14.66 -0.64 -6.30
CA LEU A 105 -15.96 0.02 -6.27
C LEU A 105 -17.06 -0.82 -6.90
N THR A 106 -16.73 -1.61 -7.91
CA THR A 106 -17.72 -2.44 -8.59
C THR A 106 -17.95 -3.78 -7.90
N THR A 107 -16.97 -4.26 -7.15
CA THR A 107 -17.07 -5.50 -6.42
C THR A 107 -17.73 -5.23 -5.09
N LYS A 108 -18.98 -5.64 -4.94
CA LYS A 108 -19.69 -5.41 -3.68
C LYS A 108 -19.25 -6.35 -2.59
N LYS A 109 -18.42 -7.31 -2.92
CA LYS A 109 -17.83 -8.19 -1.91
C LYS A 109 -16.51 -7.59 -1.50
N THR A 110 -16.30 -7.51 -0.21
CA THR A 110 -15.02 -7.05 0.32
C THR A 110 -13.95 -8.03 -0.09
N LEU A 111 -12.89 -7.53 -0.66
CA LEU A 111 -11.73 -8.35 -0.98
C LEU A 111 -10.90 -8.64 0.29
N PHE A 112 -11.23 -8.00 1.35
CA PHE A 112 -10.45 -8.06 2.58
C PHE A 112 -11.28 -8.53 3.75
#